data_7b550792ffae721386146741611bd600
#
_entry.id   7b550792ffae721386146741611bd600
#
_cell.length_a   1.000
_cell.length_b   1.000
_cell.length_c   1.000
_cell.angle_alpha   90.00
_cell.angle_beta   90.00
_cell.angle_gamma   90.00
#
_symmetry.space_group_name_H-M   'P 1'
#
loop_
_entity.id
_entity.type
_entity.pdbx_description
1 polymer ?
#
loop_
_entity_poly.entity_id
_entity_poly.type
_entity_poly.pdbx_seq_one_letter_code
_entity_poly.pdbx_strand_id
1 'polypeptide(L)'
;DRLVQKERCAYLRPTVVHCESPEAAIAKKEYMFPFATVVKCPEARILESIGPTLVCSLITENSAMQRAYTDAMHIDRLNLGAIPTIQLNWLQPHEGSIVDFLFRARALQKS
;
A
#
# COMPACT_ATOMS: atom_id res chain seq x y z
N ASP A 1 7.90 18.20 20.37
CA ASP A 1 7.41 16.92 20.91
C ASP A 1 6.38 16.30 19.99
N ARG A 2 6.54 14.99 19.71
CA ARG A 2 5.56 14.23 18.91
C ARG A 2 4.42 13.65 19.76
N LEU A 3 4.64 13.50 21.06
CA LEU A 3 3.64 13.05 22.01
C LEU A 3 3.00 14.26 22.69
N VAL A 4 1.68 14.37 22.60
CA VAL A 4 0.88 15.41 23.24
C VAL A 4 -0.02 14.75 24.27
N GLN A 5 0.12 15.14 25.51
CA GLN A 5 -0.81 14.74 26.58
C GLN A 5 -1.93 15.76 26.69
N LYS A 6 -3.17 15.29 26.67
CA LYS A 6 -4.38 16.08 26.90
C LYS A 6 -5.33 15.28 27.77
N GLU A 7 -5.65 15.81 28.93
CA GLU A 7 -6.47 15.17 29.95
C GLU A 7 -5.90 13.79 30.36
N ARG A 8 -6.66 12.72 30.10
CA ARG A 8 -6.26 11.33 30.41
C ARG A 8 -5.68 10.58 29.22
N CYS A 9 -5.51 11.25 28.07
CA CYS A 9 -5.10 10.64 26.82
C CYS A 9 -3.75 11.19 26.34
N ALA A 10 -2.98 10.33 25.70
CA ALA A 10 -1.77 10.68 24.99
C ALA A 10 -1.98 10.50 23.48
N TYR A 11 -1.61 11.51 22.71
CA TYR A 11 -1.79 11.53 21.25
C TYR A 11 -0.45 11.66 20.58
N LEU A 12 -0.21 10.83 19.56
CA LEU A 12 0.89 11.01 18.63
C LEU A 12 0.47 11.98 17.52
N ARG A 13 1.26 13.01 17.29
CA ARG A 13 1.04 13.95 16.19
C ARG A 13 1.27 13.24 14.85
N PRO A 14 0.46 13.54 13.82
CA PRO A 14 0.75 13.12 12.46
C PRO A 14 2.20 13.45 12.09
N THR A 15 2.89 12.50 11.48
CA THR A 15 4.32 12.62 11.21
C THR A 15 4.59 12.28 9.75
N VAL A 16 5.29 13.17 9.06
CA VAL A 16 5.83 12.91 7.72
C VAL A 16 7.36 12.93 7.82
N VAL A 17 8.00 11.91 7.28
CA VAL A 17 9.46 11.78 7.26
C VAL A 17 9.94 11.79 5.81
N HIS A 18 10.94 12.61 5.51
CA HIS A 18 11.62 12.60 4.22
C HIS A 18 12.86 11.70 4.30
N CYS A 19 12.99 10.80 3.32
CA CYS A 19 14.13 9.90 3.16
C CYS A 19 14.82 10.18 1.84
N GLU A 20 16.11 10.40 1.86
CA GLU A 20 16.93 10.63 0.65
C GLU A 20 17.17 9.33 -0.15
N SER A 21 16.84 8.17 0.42
CA SER A 21 17.09 6.88 -0.20
C SER A 21 16.08 5.83 0.30
N PRO A 22 15.68 4.89 -0.58
CA PRO A 22 14.82 3.76 -0.19
C PRO A 22 15.51 2.76 0.76
N GLU A 23 16.81 2.83 0.92
CA GLU A 23 17.59 2.01 1.86
C GLU A 23 17.51 2.50 3.31
N ALA A 24 16.98 3.71 3.53
CA ALA A 24 16.79 4.23 4.88
C ALA A 24 15.89 3.29 5.70
N ALA A 25 16.30 2.93 6.90
CA ALA A 25 15.60 1.96 7.74
C ALA A 25 14.12 2.31 8.01
N ILE A 26 13.78 3.61 7.99
CA ILE A 26 12.41 4.10 8.19
C ILE A 26 11.60 4.16 6.90
N ALA A 27 12.23 4.08 5.71
CA ALA A 27 11.58 4.23 4.42
C ALA A 27 10.45 3.20 4.19
N LYS A 28 10.63 1.98 4.74
CA LYS A 28 9.71 0.85 4.62
C LYS A 28 8.99 0.50 5.93
N LYS A 29 9.01 1.41 6.91
CA LYS A 29 8.32 1.20 8.19
C LYS A 29 6.88 1.68 8.10
N GLU A 30 5.99 0.82 8.55
CA GLU A 30 4.58 1.10 8.74
C GLU A 30 4.28 1.24 10.23
N TYR A 31 3.42 2.18 10.58
CA TYR A 31 3.04 2.45 11.96
C TYR A 31 1.53 2.63 12.06
N MET A 32 0.95 2.17 13.17
CA MET A 32 -0.48 2.23 13.48
C MET A 32 -0.94 3.62 13.96
N PHE A 33 -0.33 4.69 13.46
CA PHE A 33 -0.76 6.07 13.69
C PHE A 33 -0.55 6.89 12.40
N PRO A 34 -1.10 8.11 12.27
CA PRO A 34 -0.93 8.94 11.09
C PRO A 34 0.55 9.23 10.78
N PHE A 35 1.12 8.41 9.93
CA PHE A 35 2.52 8.41 9.56
C PHE A 35 2.67 8.20 8.06
N ALA A 36 3.58 8.95 7.44
CA ALA A 36 3.96 8.76 6.05
C ALA A 36 5.46 9.01 5.86
N THR A 37 6.06 8.25 4.97
CA THR A 37 7.41 8.50 4.46
C THR A 37 7.36 9.01 3.02
N VAL A 38 8.13 10.04 2.74
CA VAL A 38 8.39 10.53 1.39
C VAL A 38 9.82 10.12 1.06
N VAL A 39 9.97 9.26 0.08
CA VAL A 39 11.27 8.65 -0.26
C VAL A 39 11.72 9.13 -1.63
N LYS A 40 12.91 9.70 -1.71
CA LYS A 40 13.55 10.01 -2.97
C LYS A 40 14.14 8.73 -3.56
N CYS A 41 13.69 8.38 -4.77
CA CYS A 41 14.12 7.16 -5.43
C CYS A 41 14.23 7.40 -6.93
N PRO A 42 15.29 6.92 -7.60
CA PRO A 42 15.37 6.92 -9.07
C PRO A 42 14.20 6.14 -9.67
N GLU A 43 13.57 6.68 -10.71
CA GLU A 43 12.37 6.09 -11.33
C GLU A 43 12.55 4.60 -11.67
N ALA A 44 13.69 4.22 -12.25
CA ALA A 44 13.99 2.85 -12.63
C ALA A 44 14.07 1.86 -11.44
N ARG A 45 14.23 2.37 -10.21
CA ARG A 45 14.33 1.54 -9.00
C ARG A 45 13.06 1.51 -8.14
N ILE A 46 12.07 2.33 -8.46
CA ILE A 46 10.89 2.47 -7.60
C ILE A 46 10.18 1.11 -7.46
N LEU A 47 9.88 0.44 -8.57
CA LEU A 47 9.14 -0.83 -8.58
C LEU A 47 9.81 -1.90 -7.73
N GLU A 48 11.12 -2.06 -7.84
CA GLU A 48 11.91 -2.98 -7.01
C GLU A 48 11.92 -2.54 -5.54
N SER A 49 12.03 -1.23 -5.29
CA SER A 49 12.18 -0.69 -3.95
C SER A 49 10.92 -0.80 -3.10
N ILE A 50 9.72 -0.73 -3.70
CA ILE A 50 8.46 -0.88 -2.94
C ILE A 50 8.25 -2.31 -2.44
N GLY A 51 8.69 -3.33 -3.18
CA GLY A 51 8.50 -4.73 -2.81
C GLY A 51 7.02 -5.14 -2.74
N PRO A 52 6.70 -6.27 -2.06
CA PRO A 52 5.31 -6.71 -1.88
C PRO A 52 4.47 -5.65 -1.17
N THR A 53 3.34 -5.30 -1.78
CA THR A 53 2.44 -4.27 -1.24
C THR A 53 0.98 -4.54 -1.57
N LEU A 54 0.09 -4.25 -0.61
CA LEU A 54 -1.36 -4.44 -0.76
C LEU A 54 -1.97 -3.48 -1.78
N VAL A 55 -1.50 -2.24 -1.83
CA VAL A 55 -2.06 -1.24 -2.74
C VAL A 55 -1.01 -0.23 -3.18
N CYS A 56 -1.01 0.07 -4.48
CA CYS A 56 -0.17 1.10 -5.09
C CYS A 56 -1.03 2.00 -5.96
N SER A 57 -0.87 3.32 -5.83
CA SER A 57 -1.37 4.29 -6.80
C SER A 57 -0.21 4.87 -7.59
N LEU A 58 -0.13 4.51 -8.86
CA LEU A 58 0.91 4.95 -9.78
C LEU A 58 0.45 6.19 -10.54
N ILE A 59 1.10 7.32 -10.27
CA ILE A 59 0.80 8.60 -10.92
C ILE A 59 1.93 8.91 -11.92
N THR A 60 1.76 8.56 -13.16
CA THR A 60 2.73 8.78 -14.24
C THR A 60 2.05 8.74 -15.60
N GLU A 61 2.56 9.52 -16.55
CA GLU A 61 2.18 9.46 -17.97
C GLU A 61 3.10 8.51 -18.77
N ASN A 62 4.12 7.94 -18.16
CA ASN A 62 5.04 7.00 -18.80
C ASN A 62 4.37 5.64 -19.00
N SER A 63 3.99 5.34 -20.25
CA SER A 63 3.29 4.10 -20.61
C SER A 63 4.15 2.85 -20.39
N ALA A 64 5.47 2.93 -20.50
CA ALA A 64 6.36 1.81 -20.22
C ALA A 64 6.37 1.49 -18.71
N MET A 65 6.37 2.52 -17.86
CA MET A 65 6.28 2.37 -16.42
C MET A 65 4.90 1.81 -16.01
N GLN A 66 3.81 2.32 -16.58
CA GLN A 66 2.46 1.79 -16.33
C GLN A 66 2.38 0.30 -16.65
N ARG A 67 2.96 -0.14 -17.78
CA ARG A 67 3.01 -1.55 -18.17
C ARG A 67 3.80 -2.39 -17.19
N ALA A 68 5.02 -1.94 -16.82
CA ALA A 68 5.87 -2.65 -15.86
C ALA A 68 5.17 -2.87 -14.52
N TYR A 69 4.40 -1.88 -14.03
CA TYR A 69 3.62 -2.00 -12.79
C TYR A 69 2.41 -2.91 -12.95
N THR A 70 1.76 -2.90 -14.12
CA THR A 70 0.64 -3.82 -14.40
C THR A 70 1.09 -5.29 -14.41
N ASP A 71 2.32 -5.55 -14.86
CA ASP A 71 2.90 -6.89 -14.90
C ASP A 71 3.51 -7.34 -13.55
N ALA A 72 3.59 -6.42 -12.58
CA ALA A 72 4.21 -6.69 -11.28
C ALA A 72 3.27 -7.45 -10.32
N MET A 73 3.50 -8.76 -10.18
CA MET A 73 2.66 -9.67 -9.38
C MET A 73 2.77 -9.49 -7.86
N HIS A 74 3.68 -8.63 -7.39
CA HIS A 74 3.85 -8.33 -5.96
C HIS A 74 3.04 -7.11 -5.50
N ILE A 75 2.21 -6.54 -6.37
CA ILE A 75 1.26 -5.47 -6.07
C ILE A 75 -0.14 -6.07 -6.17
N ASP A 76 -0.83 -6.21 -5.04
CA ASP A 76 -2.15 -6.87 -5.00
C ASP A 76 -3.24 -6.01 -5.65
N ARG A 77 -3.19 -4.69 -5.43
CA ARG A 77 -4.10 -3.74 -6.07
C ARG A 77 -3.33 -2.56 -6.64
N LEU A 78 -3.43 -2.38 -7.94
CA LEU A 78 -2.83 -1.27 -8.65
C LEU A 78 -3.90 -0.27 -9.10
N ASN A 79 -3.72 0.98 -8.74
CA ASN A 79 -4.47 2.11 -9.27
C ASN A 79 -3.58 2.88 -10.27
N LEU A 80 -4.05 3.13 -11.47
CA LEU A 80 -3.39 4.02 -12.42
C LEU A 80 -4.02 5.41 -12.35
N GLY A 81 -3.20 6.40 -12.02
CA GLY A 81 -3.61 7.78 -11.80
C GLY A 81 -3.75 8.17 -10.32
N ALA A 82 -4.28 9.37 -10.08
CA ALA A 82 -4.41 9.96 -8.75
C ALA A 82 -5.62 9.39 -7.95
N ILE A 83 -5.68 8.07 -7.84
CA ILE A 83 -6.73 7.37 -7.08
C ILE A 83 -6.22 7.14 -5.66
N PRO A 84 -6.92 7.64 -4.63
CA PRO A 84 -6.54 7.39 -3.24
C PRO A 84 -6.52 5.90 -2.91
N THR A 85 -5.48 5.43 -2.23
CA THR A 85 -5.35 4.01 -1.83
C THR A 85 -6.47 3.54 -0.90
N ILE A 86 -7.10 4.45 -0.16
CA ILE A 86 -8.25 4.16 0.70
C ILE A 86 -9.56 3.95 -0.08
N GLN A 87 -9.61 4.31 -1.37
CA GLN A 87 -10.80 4.12 -2.18
C GLN A 87 -10.94 2.64 -2.54
N LEU A 88 -11.91 1.98 -1.93
CA LEU A 88 -12.21 0.56 -2.14
C LEU A 88 -13.36 0.36 -3.13
N ASN A 89 -13.24 -0.68 -3.95
CA ASN A 89 -14.35 -1.24 -4.71
C ASN A 89 -14.53 -2.69 -4.24
N TRP A 90 -15.64 -2.96 -3.57
CA TRP A 90 -15.95 -4.29 -3.00
C TRP A 90 -16.07 -5.42 -4.02
N LEU A 91 -16.19 -5.09 -5.31
CA LEU A 91 -16.19 -6.06 -6.40
C LEU A 91 -14.79 -6.43 -6.90
N GLN A 92 -13.76 -5.74 -6.38
CA GLN A 92 -12.36 -6.01 -6.71
C GLN A 92 -11.66 -6.74 -5.56
N PRO A 93 -10.71 -7.63 -5.85
CA PRO A 93 -9.88 -8.25 -4.83
C PRO A 93 -9.14 -7.21 -3.97
N HIS A 94 -9.12 -7.46 -2.66
CA HIS A 94 -8.30 -6.74 -1.69
C HIS A 94 -7.96 -7.71 -0.58
N GLU A 95 -6.71 -8.12 -0.47
CA GLU A 95 -6.26 -9.25 0.38
C GLU A 95 -6.98 -10.59 0.08
N GLY A 96 -7.73 -10.65 -1.00
CA GLY A 96 -8.56 -11.76 -1.41
C GLY A 96 -9.82 -11.30 -2.12
N SER A 97 -10.54 -12.22 -2.74
CA SER A 97 -11.80 -11.94 -3.42
C SER A 97 -12.98 -12.26 -2.50
N ILE A 98 -13.77 -11.25 -2.15
CA ILE A 98 -15.04 -11.45 -1.40
C ILE A 98 -16.00 -12.35 -2.19
N VAL A 99 -16.05 -12.21 -3.51
CA VAL A 99 -16.91 -13.04 -4.35
C VAL A 99 -16.49 -14.50 -4.27
N ASP A 100 -15.21 -14.81 -4.40
CA ASP A 100 -14.70 -16.17 -4.29
C ASP A 100 -14.93 -16.75 -2.89
N PHE A 101 -14.78 -15.92 -1.86
CA PHE A 101 -15.05 -16.34 -0.48
C PHE A 101 -16.53 -16.68 -0.25
N LEU A 102 -17.44 -15.86 -0.74
CA LEU A 102 -18.88 -16.04 -0.54
C LEU A 102 -19.45 -17.21 -1.37
N PHE A 103 -18.91 -17.44 -2.56
CA PHE A 103 -19.40 -18.46 -3.50
C PHE A 103 -18.50 -19.70 -3.62
N ARG A 104 -17.51 -19.83 -2.76
CA ARG A 104 -16.61 -20.99 -2.79
C ARG A 104 -17.39 -22.29 -2.55
N ALA A 105 -17.05 -23.32 -3.31
CA ALA A 105 -17.64 -24.64 -3.16
C ALA A 105 -17.24 -25.31 -1.84
N ARG A 106 -18.16 -26.05 -1.23
CA ARG A 106 -17.92 -26.90 -0.08
C ARG A 106 -17.61 -28.32 -0.54
N ALA A 107 -16.56 -28.93 -0.02
CA ALA A 107 -16.39 -30.37 -0.09
C ALA A 107 -17.28 -31.03 1.00
N LEU A 108 -18.11 -32.00 0.62
CA LEU A 108 -18.92 -32.79 1.52
C LEU A 108 -18.58 -34.28 1.32
N GLN A 109 -18.20 -34.96 2.38
CA GLN A 109 -18.10 -36.41 2.43
C GLN A 109 -19.11 -36.95 3.41
N LYS A 110 -19.79 -38.05 3.02
CA LYS A 110 -20.69 -38.84 3.89
C LYS A 110 -20.21 -40.28 3.87
N SER A 111 -19.97 -40.86 5.03
CA SER A 111 -19.70 -42.28 5.22
C SER A 111 -20.97 -43.10 5.10
#